data_62351a93e92f694f664a55154c26bafd
#
_entry.id   62351a93e92f694f664a55154c26bafd
#
_cell.length_a   1.000
_cell.length_b   1.000
_cell.length_c   1.000
_cell.angle_alpha   90.00
_cell.angle_beta   90.00
_cell.angle_gamma   90.00
#
_symmetry.space_group_name_H-M   'P 1'
#
loop_
_entity.id
_entity.type
_entity.pdbx_description
1 polymer ?
#
loop_
_entity_poly.entity_id
_entity_poly.type
_entity_poly.pdbx_seq_one_letter_code
_entity_poly.pdbx_strand_id
1 'polypeptide(L)'
;MCIRDREKAIEYAKKLPNIGCTDTVVLGDLYEGEQQKTHLKRAIKWYTSIFWCALINLADLGYRNETMSDAERIEIMKKALAILELVFDDGDYLNYSGTVSITHRYIADLAMSEGDYELALSSLEKAAQFAVMSDTLPENARHTSLLVNNLEYGPFNTIKNYDFTDCKELYDKMQADRYNAIRDDKRFIAVLEKIGRYC
;
A
#
# COMPACT_ATOMS: atom_id res chain seq x y z
N MET A 1 29.26 -2.48 26.88
CA MET A 1 27.93 -2.48 27.56
C MET A 1 27.76 -3.82 28.27
N CYS A 2 27.46 -3.82 29.58
CA CYS A 2 27.26 -5.06 30.34
C CYS A 2 25.99 -5.78 29.86
N ILE A 3 25.95 -7.14 29.80
CA ILE A 3 24.80 -7.93 29.38
C ILE A 3 23.54 -7.51 30.16
N ARG A 4 23.67 -7.27 31.47
CA ARG A 4 22.54 -6.87 32.33
C ARG A 4 21.95 -5.50 31.96
N ASP A 5 22.79 -4.58 31.46
CA ASP A 5 22.36 -3.24 31.03
C ASP A 5 21.64 -3.33 29.68
N ARG A 6 22.04 -4.29 28.83
CA ARG A 6 21.41 -4.54 27.54
C ARG A 6 20.00 -5.11 27.68
N GLU A 7 19.78 -6.06 28.57
CA GLU A 7 18.44 -6.64 28.84
C GLU A 7 17.46 -5.57 29.32
N LYS A 8 17.91 -4.69 30.24
CA LYS A 8 17.09 -3.54 30.69
C LYS A 8 16.83 -2.55 29.56
N ALA A 9 17.80 -2.24 28.71
CA ALA A 9 17.63 -1.36 27.57
C ALA A 9 16.56 -1.90 26.60
N ILE A 10 16.56 -3.21 26.33
CA ILE A 10 15.53 -3.87 25.51
C ILE A 10 14.15 -3.76 26.18
N GLU A 11 14.04 -3.95 27.49
CA GLU A 11 12.79 -3.83 28.22
C GLU A 11 12.19 -2.40 28.12
N TYR A 12 13.04 -1.38 28.24
CA TYR A 12 12.61 0.01 28.09
C TYR A 12 12.28 0.36 26.65
N ALA A 13 13.06 -0.11 25.67
CA ALA A 13 12.80 0.12 24.25
C ALA A 13 11.43 -0.41 23.79
N LYS A 14 10.99 -1.54 24.33
CA LYS A 14 9.63 -2.10 24.05
C LYS A 14 8.49 -1.22 24.58
N LYS A 15 8.76 -0.27 25.47
CA LYS A 15 7.77 0.66 26.03
C LYS A 15 7.74 2.01 25.31
N LEU A 16 8.66 2.24 24.34
CA LEU A 16 8.71 3.49 23.61
C LEU A 16 7.50 3.63 22.69
N PRO A 17 6.88 4.81 22.62
CA PRO A 17 5.85 5.08 21.64
C PRO A 17 6.45 5.07 20.22
N ASN A 18 5.64 4.68 19.24
CA ASN A 18 6.01 4.69 17.81
C ASN A 18 6.08 6.12 17.24
N ILE A 19 6.90 6.99 17.86
CA ILE A 19 7.08 8.39 17.46
C ILE A 19 8.57 8.63 17.22
N GLY A 20 8.94 9.00 16.00
CA GLY A 20 10.33 9.31 15.63
C GLY A 20 11.19 8.07 15.46
N CYS A 21 12.10 7.78 16.40
CA CYS A 21 12.79 6.50 16.45
C CYS A 21 11.84 5.45 17.03
N THR A 22 11.37 4.55 16.21
CA THR A 22 10.48 3.49 16.67
C THR A 22 11.20 2.49 17.57
N ASP A 23 10.45 1.79 18.41
CA ASP A 23 10.96 0.65 19.19
C ASP A 23 11.74 -0.34 18.31
N THR A 24 11.29 -0.57 17.07
CA THR A 24 11.95 -1.45 16.11
C THR A 24 13.35 -1.00 15.70
N VAL A 25 13.61 0.30 15.55
CA VAL A 25 14.96 0.82 15.27
C VAL A 25 15.85 0.66 16.48
N VAL A 26 15.38 1.10 17.66
CA VAL A 26 16.14 0.98 18.92
C VAL A 26 16.42 -0.49 19.23
N LEU A 27 15.46 -1.39 19.02
CA LEU A 27 15.68 -2.83 19.17
C LEU A 27 16.68 -3.37 18.14
N GLY A 28 16.67 -2.86 16.90
CA GLY A 28 17.69 -3.18 15.90
C GLY A 28 19.10 -2.86 16.36
N ASP A 29 19.30 -1.76 17.10
CA ASP A 29 20.63 -1.39 17.65
C ASP A 29 21.02 -2.22 18.88
N LEU A 30 20.04 -2.76 19.61
CA LEU A 30 20.26 -3.53 20.84
C LEU A 30 20.41 -5.04 20.62
N TYR A 31 19.85 -5.57 19.53
CA TYR A 31 20.00 -6.97 19.13
C TYR A 31 21.24 -7.19 18.24
N GLU A 32 21.58 -8.44 17.97
CA GLU A 32 22.66 -8.86 17.08
C GLU A 32 22.18 -9.93 16.10
N GLY A 33 22.93 -10.10 15.00
CA GLY A 33 22.70 -11.17 14.03
C GLY A 33 21.33 -11.08 13.35
N GLU A 34 20.60 -12.19 13.28
CA GLU A 34 19.31 -12.27 12.57
C GLU A 34 18.19 -11.50 13.26
N GLN A 35 18.23 -11.38 14.59
CA GLN A 35 17.24 -10.56 15.31
C GLN A 35 17.40 -9.08 14.97
N GLN A 36 18.63 -8.58 14.93
CA GLN A 36 18.94 -7.21 14.51
C GLN A 36 18.38 -6.94 13.12
N LYS A 37 18.73 -7.79 12.14
CA LYS A 37 18.23 -7.66 10.76
C LYS A 37 16.70 -7.64 10.70
N THR A 38 16.05 -8.53 11.44
CA THR A 38 14.59 -8.62 11.48
C THR A 38 13.95 -7.32 11.98
N HIS A 39 14.48 -6.72 13.06
CA HIS A 39 13.97 -5.45 13.57
C HIS A 39 14.21 -4.29 12.59
N LEU A 40 15.36 -4.22 11.94
CA LEU A 40 15.65 -3.19 10.93
C LEU A 40 14.74 -3.33 9.70
N LYS A 41 14.49 -4.55 9.21
CA LYS A 41 13.53 -4.79 8.13
C LYS A 41 12.10 -4.38 8.51
N ARG A 42 11.67 -4.67 9.74
CA ARG A 42 10.36 -4.20 10.25
C ARG A 42 10.30 -2.68 10.31
N ALA A 43 11.37 -2.01 10.69
CA ALA A 43 11.45 -0.56 10.70
C ALA A 43 11.32 0.01 9.27
N ILE A 44 12.05 -0.55 8.30
CA ILE A 44 11.94 -0.17 6.89
C ILE A 44 10.49 -0.29 6.41
N LYS A 45 9.87 -1.46 6.62
CA LYS A 45 8.46 -1.70 6.25
C LYS A 45 7.52 -0.66 6.89
N TRP A 46 7.70 -0.36 8.16
CA TRP A 46 6.88 0.58 8.92
C TRP A 46 7.04 2.02 8.42
N TYR A 47 8.27 2.50 8.24
CA TYR A 47 8.51 3.85 7.73
C TYR A 47 8.02 4.04 6.29
N THR A 48 8.14 3.02 5.46
CA THR A 48 7.57 3.02 4.11
C THR A 48 6.06 3.24 4.15
N SER A 49 5.36 2.52 5.02
CA SER A 49 3.91 2.67 5.22
C SER A 49 3.52 4.08 5.69
N ILE A 50 4.24 4.62 6.68
CA ILE A 50 3.99 5.99 7.19
C ILE A 50 4.21 7.02 6.10
N PHE A 51 5.31 6.90 5.35
CA PHE A 51 5.64 7.86 4.31
C PHE A 51 4.63 7.81 3.16
N TRP A 52 4.25 6.61 2.72
CA TRP A 52 3.18 6.44 1.76
C TRP A 52 1.87 7.09 2.24
N CYS A 53 1.43 6.80 3.47
CA CYS A 53 0.24 7.42 4.06
C CYS A 53 0.30 8.95 4.07
N ALA A 54 1.47 9.52 4.39
CA ALA A 54 1.64 10.98 4.41
C ALA A 54 1.46 11.59 3.02
N LEU A 55 1.96 10.94 1.97
CA LEU A 55 1.79 11.40 0.59
C LEU A 55 0.33 11.32 0.12
N ILE A 56 -0.36 10.23 0.42
CA ILE A 56 -1.79 10.09 0.08
C ILE A 56 -2.63 11.14 0.82
N ASN A 57 -2.36 11.34 2.11
CA ASN A 57 -3.05 12.38 2.89
C ASN A 57 -2.76 13.79 2.35
N LEU A 58 -1.54 14.06 1.87
CA LEU A 58 -1.19 15.34 1.24
C LEU A 58 -2.02 15.57 -0.04
N ALA A 59 -2.13 14.56 -0.90
CA ALA A 59 -2.95 14.64 -2.11
C ALA A 59 -4.44 14.81 -1.79
N ASP A 60 -4.97 14.13 -0.75
CA ASP A 60 -6.35 14.27 -0.31
C ASP A 60 -6.62 15.65 0.32
N LEU A 61 -5.69 16.16 1.12
CA LEU A 61 -5.78 17.50 1.71
C LEU A 61 -5.81 18.59 0.63
N GLY A 62 -5.01 18.44 -0.44
CA GLY A 62 -4.99 19.32 -1.60
C GLY A 62 -6.37 19.41 -2.27
N TYR A 63 -7.09 18.29 -2.38
CA TYR A 63 -8.46 18.25 -2.87
C TYR A 63 -9.44 18.99 -1.93
N ARG A 64 -9.42 18.67 -0.65
CA ARG A 64 -10.36 19.22 0.34
C ARG A 64 -10.26 20.76 0.47
N ASN A 65 -9.07 21.30 0.26
CA ASN A 65 -8.80 22.73 0.41
C ASN A 65 -8.67 23.44 -0.94
N GLU A 66 -8.89 22.75 -2.06
CA GLU A 66 -8.74 23.29 -3.43
C GLU A 66 -7.37 23.95 -3.67
N THR A 67 -6.32 23.43 -3.01
CA THR A 67 -4.96 24.00 -3.07
C THR A 67 -4.04 23.32 -4.08
N MET A 68 -4.50 22.23 -4.72
CA MET A 68 -3.76 21.45 -5.68
C MET A 68 -4.63 21.07 -6.88
N SER A 69 -4.05 21.12 -8.07
CA SER A 69 -4.66 20.55 -9.28
C SER A 69 -4.69 19.02 -9.24
N ASP A 70 -5.59 18.42 -10.02
CA ASP A 70 -5.65 16.96 -10.16
C ASP A 70 -4.36 16.38 -10.72
N ALA A 71 -3.67 17.10 -11.63
CA ALA A 71 -2.36 16.72 -12.14
C ALA A 71 -1.28 16.66 -11.02
N GLU A 72 -1.23 17.64 -10.12
CA GLU A 72 -0.29 17.62 -8.98
C GLU A 72 -0.61 16.47 -8.03
N ARG A 73 -1.88 16.19 -7.77
CA ARG A 73 -2.32 15.09 -6.93
C ARG A 73 -1.93 13.72 -7.54
N ILE A 74 -2.10 13.56 -8.86
CA ILE A 74 -1.65 12.36 -9.59
C ILE A 74 -0.14 12.16 -9.41
N GLU A 75 0.66 13.21 -9.54
CA GLU A 75 2.12 13.12 -9.37
C GLU A 75 2.52 12.74 -7.94
N ILE A 76 1.83 13.25 -6.91
CA ILE A 76 2.05 12.83 -5.53
C ILE A 76 1.72 11.34 -5.34
N MET A 77 0.61 10.87 -5.89
CA MET A 77 0.20 9.46 -5.81
C MET A 77 1.17 8.52 -6.54
N LYS A 78 1.69 8.94 -7.71
CA LYS A 78 2.77 8.20 -8.41
C LYS A 78 4.04 8.11 -7.56
N LYS A 79 4.43 9.18 -6.85
CA LYS A 79 5.56 9.15 -5.91
C LYS A 79 5.28 8.21 -4.72
N ALA A 80 4.06 8.17 -4.21
CA ALA A 80 3.68 7.24 -3.16
C ALA A 80 3.81 5.77 -3.61
N LEU A 81 3.40 5.45 -4.84
CA LEU A 81 3.60 4.12 -5.43
C LEU A 81 5.07 3.79 -5.62
N ALA A 82 5.87 4.74 -6.11
CA ALA A 82 7.31 4.56 -6.32
C ALA A 82 8.07 4.24 -5.01
N ILE A 83 7.63 4.78 -3.86
CA ILE A 83 8.20 4.45 -2.55
C ILE A 83 7.89 3.00 -2.18
N LEU A 84 6.68 2.51 -2.45
CA LEU A 84 6.35 1.10 -2.24
C LEU A 84 7.19 0.21 -3.15
N GLU A 85 7.34 0.55 -4.43
CA GLU A 85 8.12 -0.20 -5.41
C GLU A 85 9.61 -0.23 -5.05
N LEU A 86 10.17 0.84 -4.46
CA LEU A 86 11.56 0.87 -3.97
C LEU A 86 11.83 -0.17 -2.88
N VAL A 87 10.83 -0.52 -2.08
CA VAL A 87 10.98 -1.43 -0.93
C VAL A 87 10.49 -2.84 -1.24
N PHE A 88 9.46 -2.96 -2.09
CA PHE A 88 8.79 -4.20 -2.45
C PHE A 88 9.05 -4.53 -3.92
N ASP A 89 10.20 -5.19 -4.17
CA ASP A 89 10.65 -5.58 -5.51
C ASP A 89 9.62 -6.47 -6.22
N ASP A 90 9.49 -6.32 -7.53
CA ASP A 90 8.70 -7.21 -8.41
C ASP A 90 7.24 -7.40 -7.99
N GLY A 91 6.65 -6.42 -7.30
CA GLY A 91 5.26 -6.49 -6.86
C GLY A 91 5.03 -7.30 -5.59
N ASP A 92 6.06 -7.55 -4.80
CA ASP A 92 5.99 -8.22 -3.49
C ASP A 92 5.27 -7.38 -2.42
N TYR A 93 4.12 -6.81 -2.79
CA TYR A 93 3.37 -5.91 -1.91
C TYR A 93 2.64 -6.63 -0.78
N LEU A 94 2.29 -7.89 -0.93
CA LEU A 94 1.51 -8.68 0.02
C LEU A 94 0.29 -7.90 0.55
N ASN A 95 0.26 -7.60 1.84
CA ASN A 95 -0.82 -6.85 2.47
C ASN A 95 -0.97 -5.39 1.98
N TYR A 96 0.01 -4.86 1.25
CA TYR A 96 -0.12 -3.54 0.61
C TYR A 96 -0.78 -3.60 -0.77
N SER A 97 -1.09 -4.80 -1.31
CA SER A 97 -1.71 -4.94 -2.63
C SER A 97 -3.05 -4.19 -2.71
N GLY A 98 -3.92 -4.29 -1.70
CA GLY A 98 -5.16 -3.51 -1.63
C GLY A 98 -4.91 -2.00 -1.61
N THR A 99 -3.90 -1.56 -0.85
CA THR A 99 -3.44 -0.16 -0.81
C THR A 99 -2.98 0.35 -2.18
N VAL A 100 -2.19 -0.45 -2.91
CA VAL A 100 -1.74 -0.15 -4.28
C VAL A 100 -2.93 -0.09 -5.23
N SER A 101 -3.87 -1.02 -5.12
CA SER A 101 -5.13 -1.04 -5.89
C SER A 101 -5.91 0.26 -5.71
N ILE A 102 -6.18 0.65 -4.47
CA ILE A 102 -6.91 1.88 -4.13
C ILE A 102 -6.18 3.12 -4.68
N THR A 103 -4.85 3.18 -4.56
CA THR A 103 -4.06 4.32 -5.07
C THR A 103 -4.17 4.44 -6.60
N HIS A 104 -4.08 3.32 -7.33
CA HIS A 104 -4.29 3.33 -8.78
C HIS A 104 -5.72 3.72 -9.17
N ARG A 105 -6.75 3.30 -8.41
CA ARG A 105 -8.11 3.75 -8.62
C ARG A 105 -8.24 5.28 -8.44
N TYR A 106 -7.62 5.86 -7.40
CA TYR A 106 -7.63 7.31 -7.23
C TYR A 106 -6.96 8.05 -8.39
N ILE A 107 -5.83 7.52 -8.92
CA ILE A 107 -5.20 8.07 -10.12
C ILE A 107 -6.17 8.01 -11.31
N ALA A 108 -6.89 6.89 -11.48
CA ALA A 108 -7.89 6.76 -12.54
C ALA A 108 -9.05 7.76 -12.38
N ASP A 109 -9.58 7.94 -11.16
CA ASP A 109 -10.62 8.92 -10.86
C ASP A 109 -10.19 10.34 -11.26
N LEU A 110 -8.96 10.74 -10.94
CA LEU A 110 -8.40 12.06 -11.27
C LEU A 110 -8.12 12.20 -12.77
N ALA A 111 -7.58 11.16 -13.40
CA ALA A 111 -7.32 11.14 -14.84
C ALA A 111 -8.61 11.28 -15.66
N MET A 112 -9.73 10.69 -15.18
CA MET A 112 -11.05 10.91 -15.79
C MET A 112 -11.47 12.38 -15.72
N SER A 113 -11.21 13.07 -14.60
CA SER A 113 -11.52 14.50 -14.45
C SER A 113 -10.70 15.38 -15.41
N GLU A 114 -9.44 15.00 -15.66
CA GLU A 114 -8.54 15.69 -16.61
C GLU A 114 -8.80 15.30 -18.09
N GLY A 115 -9.64 14.29 -18.35
CA GLY A 115 -9.89 13.76 -19.68
C GLY A 115 -8.77 12.86 -20.23
N ASP A 116 -7.82 12.46 -19.38
CA ASP A 116 -6.75 11.51 -19.74
C ASP A 116 -7.25 10.06 -19.60
N TYR A 117 -8.05 9.64 -20.61
CA TYR A 117 -8.66 8.31 -20.61
C TYR A 117 -7.64 7.16 -20.70
N GLU A 118 -6.49 7.40 -21.33
CA GLU A 118 -5.43 6.39 -21.42
C GLU A 118 -4.80 6.11 -20.04
N LEU A 119 -4.50 7.17 -19.30
CA LEU A 119 -4.01 7.05 -17.93
C LEU A 119 -5.07 6.41 -17.03
N ALA A 120 -6.34 6.77 -17.20
CA ALA A 120 -7.44 6.19 -16.43
C ALA A 120 -7.54 4.68 -16.67
N LEU A 121 -7.58 4.22 -17.93
CA LEU A 121 -7.65 2.80 -18.29
C LEU A 121 -6.44 2.03 -17.77
N SER A 122 -5.22 2.52 -18.01
CA SER A 122 -4.01 1.85 -17.54
C SER A 122 -3.94 1.76 -16.01
N SER A 123 -4.46 2.77 -15.31
CA SER A 123 -4.54 2.75 -13.85
C SER A 123 -5.60 1.77 -13.34
N LEU A 124 -6.76 1.66 -14.00
CA LEU A 124 -7.78 0.66 -13.65
C LEU A 124 -7.29 -0.78 -13.86
N GLU A 125 -6.55 -1.04 -14.94
CA GLU A 125 -5.93 -2.35 -15.18
C GLU A 125 -5.00 -2.76 -14.03
N LYS A 126 -4.16 -1.82 -13.56
CA LYS A 126 -3.28 -2.04 -12.41
C LYS A 126 -4.08 -2.19 -11.11
N ALA A 127 -5.09 -1.34 -10.88
CA ALA A 127 -5.96 -1.45 -9.72
C ALA A 127 -6.59 -2.86 -9.66
N ALA A 128 -7.13 -3.37 -10.76
CA ALA A 128 -7.71 -4.71 -10.83
C ALA A 128 -6.68 -5.82 -10.59
N GLN A 129 -5.45 -5.66 -11.10
CA GLN A 129 -4.38 -6.62 -10.84
C GLN A 129 -4.10 -6.74 -9.33
N PHE A 130 -3.94 -5.61 -8.67
CA PHE A 130 -3.59 -5.58 -7.25
C PHE A 130 -4.76 -5.88 -6.32
N ALA A 131 -6.02 -5.57 -6.72
CA ALA A 131 -7.21 -6.03 -6.00
C ALA A 131 -7.28 -7.56 -5.95
N VAL A 132 -7.09 -8.23 -7.10
CA VAL A 132 -7.05 -9.70 -7.17
C VAL A 132 -5.91 -10.25 -6.32
N MET A 133 -4.71 -9.65 -6.37
CA MET A 133 -3.58 -10.09 -5.54
C MET A 133 -3.89 -9.98 -4.05
N SER A 134 -4.57 -8.91 -3.63
CA SER A 134 -4.98 -8.72 -2.23
C SER A 134 -5.98 -9.78 -1.79
N ASP A 135 -7.04 -10.01 -2.57
CA ASP A 135 -8.11 -10.93 -2.23
C ASP A 135 -7.69 -12.40 -2.28
N THR A 136 -6.64 -12.72 -3.05
CA THR A 136 -6.10 -14.09 -3.20
C THR A 136 -4.83 -14.33 -2.38
N LEU A 137 -4.44 -13.39 -1.52
CA LEU A 137 -3.21 -13.48 -0.74
C LEU A 137 -3.21 -14.70 0.19
N PRO A 138 -2.19 -15.60 0.12
CA PRO A 138 -2.06 -16.73 1.02
C PRO A 138 -1.87 -16.30 2.48
N GLU A 139 -2.47 -17.03 3.43
CA GLU A 139 -2.42 -16.68 4.87
C GLU A 139 -1.01 -16.59 5.46
N ASN A 140 -0.07 -17.38 4.94
CA ASN A 140 1.30 -17.46 5.43
C ASN A 140 2.33 -16.85 4.47
N ALA A 141 1.89 -15.91 3.62
CA ALA A 141 2.79 -15.25 2.69
C ALA A 141 3.89 -14.50 3.43
N ARG A 142 5.11 -14.53 2.86
CA ARG A 142 6.27 -13.81 3.36
C ARG A 142 6.86 -12.97 2.24
N HIS A 143 7.36 -11.80 2.60
CA HIS A 143 8.08 -10.98 1.66
C HIS A 143 9.33 -11.66 1.13
N THR A 144 9.60 -11.47 -0.16
CA THR A 144 10.79 -11.96 -0.88
C THR A 144 11.75 -10.83 -1.22
N SER A 145 11.28 -9.58 -1.24
CA SER A 145 12.07 -8.38 -1.54
C SER A 145 13.25 -8.21 -0.60
N LEU A 146 14.40 -7.82 -1.11
CA LEU A 146 15.67 -7.73 -0.39
C LEU A 146 15.56 -7.01 0.96
N LEU A 147 14.87 -5.87 0.98
CA LEU A 147 14.78 -5.00 2.15
C LEU A 147 13.85 -5.53 3.25
N VAL A 148 12.95 -6.45 2.93
CA VAL A 148 11.90 -6.94 3.84
C VAL A 148 11.75 -8.47 3.83
N ASN A 149 12.65 -9.20 3.15
CA ASN A 149 12.53 -10.64 2.98
C ASN A 149 12.36 -11.39 4.30
N ASN A 150 11.60 -12.49 4.25
CA ASN A 150 11.21 -13.32 5.38
C ASN A 150 10.31 -12.67 6.43
N LEU A 151 9.95 -11.38 6.27
CA LEU A 151 8.89 -10.81 7.10
C LEU A 151 7.54 -11.39 6.68
N GLU A 152 6.79 -11.84 7.67
CA GLU A 152 5.37 -12.17 7.48
C GLU A 152 4.57 -10.86 7.32
N TYR A 153 3.49 -10.91 6.53
CA TYR A 153 2.48 -9.90 6.69
C TYR A 153 1.79 -10.16 8.03
N GLY A 154 1.83 -9.18 8.92
CA GLY A 154 1.35 -9.39 10.30
C GLY A 154 -0.17 -9.55 10.36
N PRO A 155 -0.70 -10.25 11.39
CA PRO A 155 -2.13 -10.49 11.60
C PRO A 155 -2.97 -9.22 11.80
N PHE A 156 -2.34 -8.07 12.00
CA PHE A 156 -3.02 -6.80 12.24
C PHE A 156 -3.81 -6.26 11.04
N ASN A 157 -3.59 -6.79 9.84
CA ASN A 157 -4.26 -6.33 8.62
C ASN A 157 -5.29 -7.32 8.08
N THR A 158 -5.52 -8.43 8.76
CA THR A 158 -6.48 -9.42 8.35
C THR A 158 -7.76 -9.36 9.16
N ILE A 159 -8.39 -8.20 9.20
CA ILE A 159 -9.85 -8.22 9.33
C ILE A 159 -10.34 -8.66 7.95
N LYS A 160 -10.34 -9.95 7.68
CA LYS A 160 -11.07 -10.52 6.55
C LYS A 160 -12.56 -10.31 6.83
N ASN A 161 -13.04 -9.14 6.45
CA ASN A 161 -14.47 -8.95 6.30
C ASN A 161 -14.83 -9.65 5.01
N TYR A 162 -15.33 -10.89 5.09
CA TYR A 162 -15.69 -11.70 3.92
C TYR A 162 -16.74 -11.06 3.02
N ASP A 163 -17.47 -10.06 3.54
CA ASP A 163 -18.47 -9.31 2.81
C ASP A 163 -17.88 -8.11 2.03
N PHE A 164 -16.59 -7.82 2.17
CA PHE A 164 -15.94 -6.65 1.60
C PHE A 164 -14.54 -6.99 1.11
N THR A 165 -14.44 -7.28 -0.21
CA THR A 165 -13.18 -7.56 -0.87
C THR A 165 -12.70 -6.34 -1.66
N ASP A 166 -11.39 -6.25 -1.95
CA ASP A 166 -10.83 -5.16 -2.76
C ASP A 166 -11.40 -5.18 -4.18
N CYS A 167 -11.63 -6.39 -4.74
CA CYS A 167 -12.27 -6.54 -6.06
C CYS A 167 -13.70 -6.02 -6.05
N LYS A 168 -14.49 -6.34 -5.02
CA LYS A 168 -15.86 -5.85 -4.92
C LYS A 168 -15.90 -4.33 -4.76
N GLU A 169 -15.06 -3.76 -3.91
CA GLU A 169 -14.97 -2.31 -3.76
C GLU A 169 -14.64 -1.64 -5.10
N LEU A 170 -13.62 -2.13 -5.80
CA LEU A 170 -13.24 -1.60 -7.11
C LEU A 170 -14.38 -1.72 -8.11
N TYR A 171 -15.05 -2.89 -8.17
CA TYR A 171 -16.19 -3.12 -9.06
C TYR A 171 -17.31 -2.11 -8.82
N ASP A 172 -17.71 -1.93 -7.55
CA ASP A 172 -18.77 -0.99 -7.17
C ASP A 172 -18.39 0.46 -7.52
N LYS A 173 -17.11 0.87 -7.30
CA LYS A 173 -16.62 2.21 -7.66
C LYS A 173 -16.59 2.47 -9.16
N MET A 174 -16.29 1.45 -9.96
CA MET A 174 -16.28 1.55 -11.43
C MET A 174 -17.69 1.71 -12.04
N GLN A 175 -18.77 1.49 -11.27
CA GLN A 175 -20.13 1.79 -11.72
C GLN A 175 -20.47 3.29 -11.72
N ALA A 176 -19.63 4.14 -11.12
CA ALA A 176 -19.89 5.57 -11.03
C ALA A 176 -19.94 6.27 -12.40
N ASP A 177 -20.76 7.33 -12.50
CA ASP A 177 -21.00 8.09 -13.73
C ASP A 177 -19.73 8.72 -14.33
N ARG A 178 -18.71 8.96 -13.50
CA ARG A 178 -17.42 9.50 -13.97
C ARG A 178 -16.74 8.66 -15.04
N TYR A 179 -17.04 7.37 -15.09
CA TYR A 179 -16.47 6.42 -16.06
C TYR A 179 -17.32 6.26 -17.33
N ASN A 180 -18.43 7.01 -17.49
CA ASN A 180 -19.33 6.86 -18.64
C ASN A 180 -18.62 7.05 -19.99
N ALA A 181 -17.61 7.93 -20.06
CA ALA A 181 -16.87 8.20 -21.30
C ALA A 181 -16.01 7.01 -21.78
N ILE A 182 -15.66 6.08 -20.90
CA ILE A 182 -14.83 4.90 -21.22
C ILE A 182 -15.60 3.58 -21.00
N ARG A 183 -16.89 3.62 -20.69
CA ARG A 183 -17.68 2.45 -20.30
C ARG A 183 -17.75 1.38 -21.39
N ASP A 184 -17.73 1.79 -22.66
CA ASP A 184 -17.77 0.91 -23.83
C ASP A 184 -16.37 0.50 -24.33
N ASP A 185 -15.29 0.98 -23.66
CA ASP A 185 -13.93 0.60 -24.01
C ASP A 185 -13.67 -0.87 -23.63
N LYS A 186 -13.05 -1.62 -24.55
CA LYS A 186 -12.76 -3.04 -24.35
C LYS A 186 -11.88 -3.32 -23.13
N ARG A 187 -10.96 -2.42 -22.81
CA ARG A 187 -10.07 -2.54 -21.62
C ARG A 187 -10.89 -2.35 -20.35
N PHE A 188 -11.80 -1.37 -20.32
CA PHE A 188 -12.69 -1.14 -19.17
C PHE A 188 -13.58 -2.36 -18.92
N ILE A 189 -14.19 -2.92 -19.98
CA ILE A 189 -15.02 -4.12 -19.90
C ILE A 189 -14.19 -5.31 -19.41
N ALA A 190 -12.98 -5.51 -19.93
CA ALA A 190 -12.08 -6.59 -19.48
C ALA A 190 -11.67 -6.47 -18.00
N VAL A 191 -11.49 -5.24 -17.49
CA VAL A 191 -11.24 -4.99 -16.06
C VAL A 191 -12.46 -5.44 -15.25
N LEU A 192 -13.68 -5.01 -15.60
CA LEU A 192 -14.91 -5.41 -14.90
C LEU A 192 -15.12 -6.94 -14.91
N GLU A 193 -14.89 -7.59 -16.05
CA GLU A 193 -14.98 -9.05 -16.16
C GLU A 193 -13.94 -9.77 -15.29
N LYS A 194 -12.72 -9.22 -15.20
CA LYS A 194 -11.66 -9.78 -14.39
C LYS A 194 -12.00 -9.76 -12.91
N ILE A 195 -12.36 -8.59 -12.38
CA ILE A 195 -12.63 -8.43 -10.93
C ILE A 195 -13.98 -9.02 -10.54
N GLY A 196 -14.98 -9.01 -11.43
CA GLY A 196 -16.31 -9.59 -11.20
C GLY A 196 -16.31 -11.10 -10.89
N ARG A 197 -15.21 -11.79 -11.19
CA ARG A 197 -15.02 -13.22 -10.81
C ARG A 197 -14.67 -13.40 -9.32
N TYR A 198 -14.33 -12.34 -8.63
CA TYR A 198 -13.91 -12.31 -7.22
C TYR A 198 -14.88 -11.53 -6.32
N CYS A 199 -16.02 -11.05 -6.90
CA CYS A 199 -17.04 -10.30 -6.16
C CYS A 199 -18.07 -11.20 -5.48
#